data_6c2133f7e17c6c9259b06cdbd8eb9ff1
#
_entry.id   6c2133f7e17c6c9259b06cdbd8eb9ff1
#
_cell.length_a   1.000
_cell.length_b   1.000
_cell.length_c   1.000
_cell.angle_alpha   90.00
_cell.angle_beta   90.00
_cell.angle_gamma   90.00
#
_symmetry.space_group_name_H-M   'P 1'
#
loop_
_entity.id
_entity.type
_entity.pdbx_description
1 polymer ?
#
loop_
_entity_poly.entity_id
_entity_poly.type
_entity_poly.pdbx_seq_one_letter_code
_entity_poly.pdbx_strand_id
1 'polypeptide(L)'
;MRIEFLPLELGGDTLDRIKAASIEALPTDQDLVIQSDYVLSVVPPRDSLATARRIFDALQLPDTLSKRAQFCASGSPKVYFFDLNATAPRLMREIDDLFASLSVPEQKEATVQFLDGGIIGGPPVYNETDQNWKRPSIVISGPVEGLPSTFPSLLSTLDMKIVGPNIGSASALKLSFASLTKGLTALSLLSFTTAQSEGVLPELLQHLNEYSPKTGALATNGAVAMAPKAYRWVEEMRAIGEAFDSEGHWGGLGSDVFDSFAEVYRRVAEETVLGEEKIGQRQRGKEVEDVAEILARANRERT
;
A
#
# COMPACT_ATOMS: atom_id res chain seq x y z
N MET A 1 -7.46 -21.45 -9.24
CA MET A 1 -7.81 -20.02 -8.97
C MET A 1 -7.47 -19.26 -10.25
N ARG A 2 -8.45 -18.61 -10.85
CA ARG A 2 -8.25 -17.73 -12.01
C ARG A 2 -7.98 -16.34 -11.48
N ILE A 3 -6.92 -15.66 -11.98
CA ILE A 3 -6.59 -14.29 -11.62
C ILE A 3 -6.99 -13.42 -12.80
N GLU A 4 -7.85 -12.45 -12.54
CA GLU A 4 -8.34 -11.49 -13.50
C GLU A 4 -7.92 -10.09 -13.05
N PHE A 5 -7.67 -9.20 -14.00
CA PHE A 5 -7.20 -7.85 -13.73
C PHE A 5 -8.02 -6.85 -14.53
N LEU A 6 -8.42 -5.77 -13.86
CA LEU A 6 -9.05 -4.64 -14.51
C LEU A 6 -8.19 -3.40 -14.30
N PRO A 7 -7.45 -2.95 -15.32
CA PRO A 7 -6.62 -1.77 -15.20
C PRO A 7 -7.45 -0.49 -15.21
N LEU A 8 -7.08 0.47 -14.35
CA LEU A 8 -7.66 1.82 -14.34
C LEU A 8 -7.31 2.62 -15.61
N GLU A 9 -6.09 2.43 -16.11
CA GLU A 9 -5.59 2.96 -17.38
C GLU A 9 -4.58 2.00 -18.01
N LEU A 10 -4.73 1.68 -19.27
CA LEU A 10 -3.84 0.77 -20.00
C LEU A 10 -2.66 1.53 -20.59
N GLY A 11 -1.61 1.79 -19.81
CA GLY A 11 -0.29 2.05 -20.37
C GLY A 11 0.30 0.76 -20.97
N GLY A 12 1.07 0.86 -22.05
CA GLY A 12 1.68 -0.30 -22.72
C GLY A 12 2.42 -1.23 -21.76
N ASP A 13 3.20 -0.66 -20.85
CA ASP A 13 3.94 -1.40 -19.80
C ASP A 13 3.06 -2.23 -18.86
N THR A 14 1.81 -1.82 -18.64
CA THR A 14 0.86 -2.55 -17.78
C THR A 14 0.32 -3.77 -18.48
N LEU A 15 -0.04 -3.64 -19.76
CA LEU A 15 -0.48 -4.78 -20.58
C LEU A 15 0.59 -5.85 -20.72
N ASP A 16 1.84 -5.44 -20.92
CA ASP A 16 2.96 -6.38 -21.04
C ASP A 16 3.19 -7.14 -19.73
N ARG A 17 3.08 -6.48 -18.59
CA ARG A 17 3.17 -7.14 -17.26
C ARG A 17 2.01 -8.10 -17.01
N ILE A 18 0.78 -7.75 -17.39
CA ILE A 18 -0.40 -8.62 -17.29
C ILE A 18 -0.18 -9.90 -18.11
N LYS A 19 0.26 -9.74 -19.37
CA LYS A 19 0.56 -10.88 -20.26
C LYS A 19 1.69 -11.76 -19.70
N ALA A 20 2.79 -11.16 -19.24
CA ALA A 20 3.92 -11.87 -18.67
C ALA A 20 3.53 -12.66 -17.41
N ALA A 21 2.57 -12.16 -16.62
CA ALA A 21 2.04 -12.83 -15.45
C ALA A 21 0.94 -13.86 -15.76
N SER A 22 0.58 -14.07 -17.03
CA SER A 22 -0.54 -14.93 -17.46
C SER A 22 -1.86 -14.57 -16.77
N ILE A 23 -2.09 -13.26 -16.59
CA ILE A 23 -3.32 -12.72 -16.01
C ILE A 23 -4.26 -12.34 -17.15
N GLU A 24 -5.54 -12.62 -17.00
CA GLU A 24 -6.56 -12.21 -17.96
C GLU A 24 -7.03 -10.77 -17.66
N ALA A 25 -6.99 -9.91 -18.68
CA ALA A 25 -7.56 -8.56 -18.57
C ALA A 25 -9.05 -8.61 -18.95
N LEU A 26 -9.90 -8.19 -18.03
CA LEU A 26 -11.34 -8.07 -18.29
C LEU A 26 -11.68 -6.70 -18.88
N PRO A 27 -12.68 -6.62 -19.78
CA PRO A 27 -12.99 -5.37 -20.48
C PRO A 27 -13.76 -4.36 -19.60
N THR A 28 -14.55 -4.82 -18.62
CA THR A 28 -15.41 -3.95 -17.81
C THR A 28 -15.42 -4.34 -16.33
N ASP A 29 -15.77 -3.39 -15.46
CA ASP A 29 -16.03 -3.63 -14.02
C ASP A 29 -17.19 -4.62 -13.84
N GLN A 30 -18.18 -4.59 -14.73
CA GLN A 30 -19.30 -5.53 -14.71
C GLN A 30 -18.83 -6.97 -14.96
N ASP A 31 -17.93 -7.18 -15.94
CA ASP A 31 -17.36 -8.50 -16.21
C ASP A 31 -16.56 -9.00 -15.01
N LEU A 32 -15.79 -8.11 -14.36
CA LEU A 32 -15.04 -8.44 -13.17
C LEU A 32 -15.93 -8.93 -12.03
N VAL A 33 -16.98 -8.17 -11.68
CA VAL A 33 -17.87 -8.57 -10.58
C VAL A 33 -18.75 -9.78 -10.92
N ILE A 34 -19.04 -10.03 -12.20
CA ILE A 34 -19.77 -11.24 -12.61
C ILE A 34 -18.92 -12.50 -12.44
N GLN A 35 -17.63 -12.43 -12.77
CA GLN A 35 -16.76 -13.60 -12.90
C GLN A 35 -15.92 -13.89 -11.66
N SER A 36 -15.79 -12.93 -10.71
CA SER A 36 -14.87 -13.04 -9.59
C SER A 36 -15.60 -13.19 -8.24
N ASP A 37 -15.27 -14.21 -7.45
CA ASP A 37 -15.73 -14.32 -6.06
C ASP A 37 -14.99 -13.33 -5.15
N TYR A 38 -13.71 -13.11 -5.39
CA TYR A 38 -12.84 -12.21 -4.63
C TYR A 38 -12.33 -11.09 -5.51
N VAL A 39 -12.55 -9.86 -5.10
CA VAL A 39 -11.98 -8.65 -5.73
C VAL A 39 -10.94 -8.06 -4.79
N LEU A 40 -9.69 -8.00 -5.25
CA LEU A 40 -8.58 -7.45 -4.48
C LEU A 40 -8.19 -6.08 -5.08
N SER A 41 -8.48 -5.01 -4.35
CA SER A 41 -8.08 -3.65 -4.73
C SER A 41 -6.62 -3.40 -4.34
N VAL A 42 -5.75 -3.25 -5.34
CA VAL A 42 -4.33 -2.92 -5.17
C VAL A 42 -4.01 -1.74 -6.08
N VAL A 43 -4.33 -0.55 -5.61
CA VAL A 43 -4.22 0.72 -6.33
C VAL A 43 -3.47 1.75 -5.47
N PRO A 44 -3.07 2.92 -6.02
CA PRO A 44 -2.62 4.01 -5.17
C PRO A 44 -3.65 4.38 -4.10
N PRO A 45 -3.26 4.73 -2.88
CA PRO A 45 -4.20 5.04 -1.78
C PRO A 45 -5.29 6.06 -2.14
N ARG A 46 -4.95 7.08 -2.92
CA ARG A 46 -5.90 8.11 -3.41
C ARG A 46 -7.03 7.55 -4.28
N ASP A 47 -6.83 6.39 -4.88
CA ASP A 47 -7.77 5.77 -5.83
C ASP A 47 -8.66 4.69 -5.16
N SER A 48 -8.45 4.40 -3.86
CA SER A 48 -9.18 3.37 -3.10
C SER A 48 -10.70 3.56 -3.16
N LEU A 49 -11.20 4.74 -2.76
CA LEU A 49 -12.64 5.03 -2.75
C LEU A 49 -13.23 5.02 -4.16
N ALA A 50 -12.51 5.57 -5.14
CA ALA A 50 -12.95 5.57 -6.53
C ALA A 50 -13.05 4.14 -7.08
N THR A 51 -12.11 3.26 -6.73
CA THR A 51 -12.14 1.84 -7.09
C THR A 51 -13.32 1.12 -6.43
N ALA A 52 -13.58 1.36 -5.14
CA ALA A 52 -14.74 0.80 -4.46
C ALA A 52 -16.07 1.25 -5.10
N ARG A 53 -16.19 2.54 -5.46
CA ARG A 53 -17.37 3.08 -6.17
C ARG A 53 -17.59 2.43 -7.53
N ARG A 54 -16.55 2.17 -8.30
CA ARG A 54 -16.68 1.45 -9.58
C ARG A 54 -17.29 0.07 -9.39
N ILE A 55 -16.86 -0.68 -8.38
CA ILE A 55 -17.42 -2.00 -8.05
C ILE A 55 -18.87 -1.87 -7.56
N PHE A 56 -19.15 -0.86 -6.74
CA PHE A 56 -20.50 -0.54 -6.29
C PHE A 56 -21.44 -0.25 -7.47
N ASP A 57 -21.02 0.61 -8.41
CA ASP A 57 -21.81 0.96 -9.59
C ASP A 57 -22.01 -0.25 -10.51
N ALA A 58 -20.98 -1.06 -10.72
CA ALA A 58 -21.05 -2.26 -11.53
C ALA A 58 -22.07 -3.29 -10.99
N LEU A 59 -22.19 -3.41 -9.67
CA LEU A 59 -23.16 -4.27 -9.03
C LEU A 59 -24.62 -3.79 -9.17
N GLN A 60 -24.82 -2.50 -9.41
CA GLN A 60 -26.15 -1.91 -9.67
C GLN A 60 -26.60 -2.01 -11.12
N LEU A 61 -25.70 -2.37 -12.05
CA LEU A 61 -26.07 -2.52 -13.45
C LEU A 61 -27.10 -3.65 -13.64
N PRO A 62 -28.05 -3.51 -14.60
CA PRO A 62 -29.04 -4.54 -14.89
C PRO A 62 -28.40 -5.91 -15.11
N ASP A 63 -29.07 -6.95 -14.62
CA ASP A 63 -28.69 -8.35 -14.78
C ASP A 63 -27.34 -8.78 -14.16
N THR A 64 -26.57 -7.87 -13.53
CA THR A 64 -25.25 -8.21 -12.96
C THR A 64 -25.37 -9.32 -11.95
N LEU A 65 -26.25 -9.18 -10.97
CA LEU A 65 -26.41 -10.18 -9.89
C LEU A 65 -26.97 -11.51 -10.39
N SER A 66 -27.91 -11.48 -11.35
CA SER A 66 -28.46 -12.71 -11.94
C SER A 66 -27.43 -13.44 -12.80
N LYS A 67 -26.64 -12.72 -13.58
CA LYS A 67 -25.51 -13.29 -14.32
C LYS A 67 -24.46 -13.85 -13.38
N ARG A 68 -24.10 -13.08 -12.33
CA ARG A 68 -23.15 -13.52 -11.32
C ARG A 68 -23.58 -14.85 -10.66
N ALA A 69 -24.83 -14.98 -10.28
CA ALA A 69 -25.35 -16.21 -9.67
C ALA A 69 -25.20 -17.46 -10.56
N GLN A 70 -25.09 -17.27 -11.88
CA GLN A 70 -24.86 -18.35 -12.85
C GLN A 70 -23.37 -18.70 -13.02
N PHE A 71 -22.49 -17.71 -12.85
CA PHE A 71 -21.05 -17.88 -13.11
C PHE A 71 -20.24 -18.25 -11.87
N CYS A 72 -20.65 -17.82 -10.66
CA CYS A 72 -19.87 -18.05 -9.46
C CYS A 72 -19.88 -19.50 -9.03
N ALA A 73 -18.69 -20.05 -8.77
CA ALA A 73 -18.51 -21.42 -8.29
C ALA A 73 -19.19 -21.69 -6.94
N SER A 74 -19.37 -20.65 -6.13
CA SER A 74 -20.09 -20.71 -4.85
C SER A 74 -21.60 -20.74 -4.99
N GLY A 75 -22.15 -20.41 -6.16
CA GLY A 75 -23.58 -20.21 -6.38
C GLY A 75 -24.16 -19.01 -5.62
N SER A 76 -23.31 -18.22 -4.96
CA SER A 76 -23.70 -17.03 -4.20
C SER A 76 -23.50 -15.77 -5.02
N PRO A 77 -24.44 -14.83 -5.06
CA PRO A 77 -24.26 -13.55 -5.71
C PRO A 77 -23.34 -12.61 -4.92
N LYS A 78 -22.91 -12.97 -3.71
CA LYS A 78 -22.06 -12.15 -2.84
C LYS A 78 -20.66 -11.99 -3.42
N VAL A 79 -20.15 -10.74 -3.47
CA VAL A 79 -18.75 -10.37 -3.79
C VAL A 79 -17.99 -10.18 -2.49
N TYR A 80 -16.77 -10.67 -2.44
CA TYR A 80 -15.85 -10.42 -1.32
C TYR A 80 -14.81 -9.41 -1.78
N PHE A 81 -14.96 -8.14 -1.34
CA PHE A 81 -14.08 -7.05 -1.72
C PHE A 81 -13.04 -6.78 -0.64
N PHE A 82 -11.77 -6.84 -1.02
CA PHE A 82 -10.62 -6.55 -0.17
C PHE A 82 -9.96 -5.26 -0.64
N ASP A 83 -9.92 -4.24 0.20
CA ASP A 83 -9.02 -3.11 -0.04
C ASP A 83 -7.67 -3.41 0.62
N LEU A 84 -6.61 -3.52 -0.17
CA LEU A 84 -5.26 -3.86 0.30
C LEU A 84 -4.31 -2.65 0.26
N ASN A 85 -4.87 -1.46 0.19
CA ASN A 85 -4.13 -0.22 0.03
C ASN A 85 -3.66 0.35 1.40
N ALA A 86 -2.77 1.33 1.37
CA ALA A 86 -2.26 1.97 2.58
C ALA A 86 -3.04 3.26 2.86
N THR A 87 -4.26 3.12 3.34
CA THR A 87 -5.21 4.22 3.57
C THR A 87 -5.56 4.37 5.05
N ALA A 88 -6.18 5.50 5.42
CA ALA A 88 -6.61 5.72 6.80
C ALA A 88 -7.79 4.79 7.18
N PRO A 89 -7.86 4.28 8.43
CA PRO A 89 -8.95 3.43 8.89
C PRO A 89 -10.33 4.06 8.71
N ARG A 90 -10.44 5.38 8.83
CA ARG A 90 -11.69 6.11 8.58
C ARG A 90 -12.21 5.89 7.16
N LEU A 91 -11.32 5.94 6.15
CA LEU A 91 -11.70 5.68 4.76
C LEU A 91 -12.19 4.24 4.55
N MET A 92 -11.61 3.27 5.25
CA MET A 92 -12.06 1.88 5.18
C MET A 92 -13.49 1.74 5.71
N ARG A 93 -13.84 2.43 6.79
CA ARG A 93 -15.22 2.47 7.29
C ARG A 93 -16.17 3.17 6.33
N GLU A 94 -15.74 4.25 5.66
CA GLU A 94 -16.53 4.90 4.60
C GLU A 94 -16.82 3.96 3.42
N ILE A 95 -15.86 3.13 3.03
CA ILE A 95 -16.04 2.13 1.97
C ILE A 95 -16.98 1.01 2.44
N ASP A 96 -16.89 0.58 3.69
CA ASP A 96 -17.82 -0.40 4.27
C ASP A 96 -19.26 0.14 4.27
N ASP A 97 -19.46 1.38 4.72
CA ASP A 97 -20.76 2.07 4.68
C ASP A 97 -21.30 2.22 3.24
N LEU A 98 -20.41 2.51 2.28
CA LEU A 98 -20.78 2.56 0.86
C LEU A 98 -21.37 1.22 0.42
N PHE A 99 -20.69 0.10 0.67
CA PHE A 99 -21.18 -1.22 0.29
C PHE A 99 -22.41 -1.66 1.10
N ALA A 100 -22.51 -1.29 2.36
CA ALA A 100 -23.71 -1.52 3.19
C ALA A 100 -24.96 -0.80 2.64
N SER A 101 -24.78 0.30 1.91
CA SER A 101 -25.87 1.05 1.27
C SER A 101 -26.42 0.39 0.00
N LEU A 102 -25.76 -0.69 -0.51
CA LEU A 102 -26.28 -1.48 -1.64
C LEU A 102 -27.58 -2.16 -1.25
N SER A 103 -28.71 -1.51 -1.57
CA SER A 103 -30.03 -2.07 -1.36
C SER A 103 -30.46 -2.88 -2.56
N VAL A 104 -30.52 -4.19 -2.40
CA VAL A 104 -31.20 -5.06 -3.37
C VAL A 104 -32.56 -5.42 -2.79
N PRO A 105 -33.68 -4.97 -3.38
CA PRO A 105 -35.04 -5.07 -2.78
C PRO A 105 -35.49 -6.49 -2.42
N GLU A 106 -34.85 -7.51 -2.99
CA GLU A 106 -35.25 -8.92 -2.84
C GLU A 106 -34.24 -9.78 -2.08
N GLN A 107 -33.10 -9.23 -1.67
CA GLN A 107 -32.06 -9.99 -0.98
C GLN A 107 -32.00 -9.67 0.52
N LYS A 108 -32.09 -10.73 1.34
CA LYS A 108 -31.93 -10.63 2.81
C LYS A 108 -30.48 -10.51 3.26
N GLU A 109 -29.52 -10.75 2.38
CA GLU A 109 -28.09 -10.74 2.69
C GLU A 109 -27.36 -9.64 1.93
N ALA A 110 -26.29 -9.10 2.51
CA ALA A 110 -25.44 -8.13 1.87
C ALA A 110 -24.84 -8.67 0.56
N THR A 111 -24.91 -7.88 -0.51
CA THR A 111 -24.36 -8.22 -1.83
C THR A 111 -22.85 -8.20 -1.85
N VAL A 112 -22.24 -7.37 -1.00
CA VAL A 112 -20.78 -7.28 -0.82
C VAL A 112 -20.44 -7.56 0.63
N GLN A 113 -19.38 -8.32 0.84
CA GLN A 113 -18.70 -8.40 2.14
C GLN A 113 -17.35 -7.70 1.99
N PHE A 114 -17.21 -6.58 2.68
CA PHE A 114 -15.99 -5.79 2.67
C PHE A 114 -15.00 -6.32 3.70
N LEU A 115 -13.72 -6.35 3.32
CA LEU A 115 -12.59 -6.61 4.21
C LEU A 115 -11.52 -5.56 4.00
N ASP A 116 -11.12 -4.93 5.09
CA ASP A 116 -9.99 -4.02 5.15
C ASP A 116 -8.69 -4.81 5.14
N GLY A 117 -7.67 -4.29 4.46
CA GLY A 117 -6.40 -4.95 4.40
C GLY A 117 -5.22 -4.03 4.12
N GLY A 118 -4.03 -4.62 4.13
CA GLY A 118 -2.81 -3.90 3.82
C GLY A 118 -1.66 -4.84 3.51
N ILE A 119 -0.81 -4.44 2.58
CA ILE A 119 0.39 -5.19 2.19
C ILE A 119 1.59 -4.64 2.96
N ILE A 120 2.23 -5.49 3.77
CA ILE A 120 3.42 -5.17 4.57
C ILE A 120 4.63 -5.90 3.98
N GLY A 121 5.61 -5.15 3.52
CA GLY A 121 6.82 -5.66 2.88
C GLY A 121 6.97 -5.21 1.44
N GLY A 122 8.03 -5.69 0.79
CA GLY A 122 8.32 -5.46 -0.63
C GLY A 122 7.61 -6.45 -1.55
N PRO A 123 7.70 -6.24 -2.87
CA PRO A 123 7.22 -7.22 -3.85
C PRO A 123 7.79 -8.62 -3.59
N PRO A 124 7.09 -9.68 -4.04
CA PRO A 124 7.61 -11.04 -3.93
C PRO A 124 8.97 -11.16 -4.63
N VAL A 125 9.91 -11.83 -3.98
CA VAL A 125 11.24 -12.11 -4.53
C VAL A 125 11.49 -13.61 -4.43
N TYR A 126 11.84 -14.23 -5.55
CA TYR A 126 12.25 -15.64 -5.55
C TYR A 126 13.69 -15.77 -5.05
N ASN A 127 13.90 -16.60 -4.04
CA ASN A 127 15.22 -16.94 -3.55
C ASN A 127 15.67 -18.25 -4.20
N GLU A 128 16.62 -18.18 -5.11
CA GLU A 128 17.15 -19.35 -5.82
C GLU A 128 17.85 -20.35 -4.89
N THR A 129 18.47 -19.87 -3.80
CA THR A 129 19.16 -20.72 -2.83
C THR A 129 18.19 -21.61 -2.06
N ASP A 130 17.10 -21.04 -1.59
CA ASP A 130 16.10 -21.74 -0.78
C ASP A 130 14.98 -22.33 -1.65
N GLN A 131 15.00 -22.07 -2.96
CA GLN A 131 13.95 -22.42 -3.93
C GLN A 131 12.56 -22.00 -3.45
N ASN A 132 12.44 -20.84 -2.82
CA ASN A 132 11.21 -20.36 -2.21
C ASN A 132 10.99 -18.87 -2.50
N TRP A 133 9.72 -18.46 -2.45
CA TRP A 133 9.30 -17.06 -2.57
C TRP A 133 9.33 -16.38 -1.21
N LYS A 134 10.11 -15.30 -1.08
CA LYS A 134 9.91 -14.32 0.00
C LYS A 134 8.74 -13.44 -0.39
N ARG A 135 7.60 -13.65 0.26
CA ARG A 135 6.35 -12.92 0.00
C ARG A 135 6.16 -11.78 1.01
N PRO A 136 5.46 -10.69 0.64
CA PRO A 136 4.96 -9.73 1.62
C PRO A 136 3.94 -10.41 2.54
N SER A 137 3.73 -9.86 3.72
CA SER A 137 2.61 -10.22 4.56
C SER A 137 1.41 -9.38 4.18
N ILE A 138 0.27 -10.01 3.90
CA ILE A 138 -1.00 -9.31 3.71
C ILE A 138 -1.80 -9.45 5.00
N VAL A 139 -2.10 -8.33 5.64
CA VAL A 139 -2.96 -8.30 6.83
C VAL A 139 -4.37 -7.92 6.41
N ILE A 140 -5.37 -8.58 7.01
CA ILE A 140 -6.77 -8.30 6.74
C ILE A 140 -7.57 -8.20 8.04
N SER A 141 -8.63 -7.39 8.05
CA SER A 141 -9.59 -7.28 9.15
C SER A 141 -11.01 -7.08 8.62
N GLY A 142 -11.97 -7.42 9.46
CA GLY A 142 -13.39 -7.35 9.12
C GLY A 142 -14.11 -8.67 9.41
N PRO A 143 -15.41 -8.78 9.05
CA PRO A 143 -16.18 -9.96 9.28
C PRO A 143 -15.69 -11.12 8.39
N VAL A 144 -15.13 -12.16 9.01
CA VAL A 144 -14.64 -13.35 8.29
C VAL A 144 -15.64 -14.53 8.34
N GLU A 145 -16.73 -14.37 9.04
CA GLU A 145 -17.81 -15.35 9.10
C GLU A 145 -18.55 -15.41 7.74
N GLY A 146 -18.86 -16.60 7.31
CA GLY A 146 -19.60 -16.83 6.06
C GLY A 146 -18.77 -16.65 4.79
N LEU A 147 -17.44 -16.55 4.89
CA LEU A 147 -16.56 -16.57 3.73
C LEU A 147 -16.59 -17.95 3.04
N PRO A 148 -16.39 -18.01 1.71
CA PRO A 148 -16.44 -19.26 0.96
C PRO A 148 -15.46 -20.31 1.47
N SER A 149 -15.76 -21.59 1.23
CA SER A 149 -14.86 -22.72 1.56
C SER A 149 -13.50 -22.64 0.85
N THR A 150 -13.35 -21.82 -0.19
CA THR A 150 -12.10 -21.53 -0.90
C THR A 150 -11.22 -20.51 -0.18
N PHE A 151 -11.76 -19.79 0.80
CA PHE A 151 -11.03 -18.72 1.50
C PHE A 151 -9.75 -19.19 2.23
N PRO A 152 -9.71 -20.33 2.93
CA PRO A 152 -8.48 -20.84 3.52
C PRO A 152 -7.35 -21.06 2.50
N SER A 153 -7.69 -21.46 1.27
CA SER A 153 -6.72 -21.60 0.18
C SER A 153 -6.18 -20.22 -0.26
N LEU A 154 -7.04 -19.19 -0.34
CA LEU A 154 -6.64 -17.82 -0.65
C LEU A 154 -5.69 -17.27 0.42
N LEU A 155 -6.03 -17.45 1.72
CA LEU A 155 -5.16 -17.04 2.84
C LEU A 155 -3.76 -17.66 2.73
N SER A 156 -3.69 -18.97 2.47
CA SER A 156 -2.41 -19.67 2.35
C SER A 156 -1.62 -19.23 1.13
N THR A 157 -2.28 -19.07 -0.02
CA THR A 157 -1.61 -18.70 -1.28
C THR A 157 -1.01 -17.31 -1.20
N LEU A 158 -1.70 -16.36 -0.59
CA LEU A 158 -1.29 -14.95 -0.53
C LEU A 158 -0.58 -14.58 0.78
N ASP A 159 -0.33 -15.52 1.69
CA ASP A 159 0.20 -15.28 3.04
C ASP A 159 -0.60 -14.20 3.79
N MET A 160 -1.94 -14.34 3.74
CA MET A 160 -2.84 -13.40 4.40
C MET A 160 -3.01 -13.77 5.88
N LYS A 161 -3.08 -12.74 6.75
CA LYS A 161 -3.24 -12.89 8.20
C LYS A 161 -4.43 -12.07 8.68
N ILE A 162 -5.37 -12.71 9.34
CA ILE A 162 -6.51 -12.05 9.97
C ILE A 162 -6.03 -11.39 11.27
N VAL A 163 -6.18 -10.07 11.39
CA VAL A 163 -5.69 -9.30 12.56
C VAL A 163 -6.82 -8.81 13.47
N GLY A 164 -8.07 -8.99 13.08
CA GLY A 164 -9.21 -8.65 13.91
C GLY A 164 -10.54 -8.59 13.17
N PRO A 165 -11.66 -8.50 13.90
CA PRO A 165 -12.98 -8.47 13.30
C PRO A 165 -13.43 -7.06 12.84
N ASN A 166 -12.73 -6.00 13.24
CA ASN A 166 -13.17 -4.63 12.99
C ASN A 166 -12.55 -4.06 11.71
N ILE A 167 -13.37 -3.47 10.85
CA ILE A 167 -12.91 -2.70 9.70
C ILE A 167 -12.03 -1.53 10.18
N GLY A 168 -10.88 -1.35 9.55
CA GLY A 168 -9.87 -0.35 9.91
C GLY A 168 -8.70 -0.90 10.72
N SER A 169 -8.80 -2.10 11.32
CA SER A 169 -7.71 -2.67 12.13
C SER A 169 -6.49 -3.04 11.30
N ALA A 170 -6.67 -3.60 10.11
CA ALA A 170 -5.56 -3.94 9.21
C ALA A 170 -4.87 -2.68 8.66
N SER A 171 -5.65 -1.68 8.27
CA SER A 171 -5.15 -0.37 7.87
C SER A 171 -4.38 0.32 9.00
N ALA A 172 -4.91 0.33 10.23
CA ALA A 172 -4.21 0.87 11.39
C ALA A 172 -2.86 0.16 11.62
N LEU A 173 -2.83 -1.17 11.58
CA LEU A 173 -1.59 -1.94 11.69
C LEU A 173 -0.60 -1.59 10.57
N LYS A 174 -1.06 -1.52 9.33
CA LYS A 174 -0.23 -1.16 8.17
C LYS A 174 0.36 0.25 8.32
N LEU A 175 -0.44 1.24 8.69
CA LEU A 175 0.02 2.61 8.85
C LEU A 175 0.96 2.76 10.06
N SER A 176 0.67 2.10 11.18
CA SER A 176 1.58 2.07 12.34
C SER A 176 2.94 1.42 12.01
N PHE A 177 2.95 0.33 11.24
CA PHE A 177 4.20 -0.25 10.76
C PHE A 177 4.95 0.71 9.81
N ALA A 178 4.23 1.35 8.88
CA ALA A 178 4.82 2.29 7.93
C ALA A 178 5.37 3.53 8.62
N SER A 179 4.72 4.03 9.67
CA SER A 179 5.18 5.17 10.46
C SER A 179 6.55 4.94 11.06
N LEU A 180 6.78 3.76 11.64
CA LEU A 180 8.07 3.41 12.23
C LEU A 180 9.17 3.23 11.18
N THR A 181 8.87 2.62 10.04
CA THR A 181 9.88 2.35 9.01
C THR A 181 10.20 3.57 8.17
N LYS A 182 9.17 4.26 7.66
CA LYS A 182 9.34 5.44 6.80
C LYS A 182 9.58 6.70 7.61
N GLY A 183 8.98 6.83 8.80
CA GLY A 183 9.30 7.91 9.73
C GLY A 183 10.78 7.89 10.12
N LEU A 184 11.32 6.69 10.45
CA LEU A 184 12.77 6.54 10.70
C LEU A 184 13.58 6.96 9.47
N THR A 185 13.15 6.60 8.26
CA THR A 185 13.86 7.02 7.03
C THR A 185 13.86 8.53 6.87
N ALA A 186 12.72 9.21 7.05
CA ALA A 186 12.65 10.68 6.97
C ALA A 186 13.56 11.36 8.00
N LEU A 187 13.51 10.88 9.24
CA LEU A 187 14.40 11.35 10.30
C LEU A 187 15.88 11.11 9.98
N SER A 188 16.20 9.96 9.37
CA SER A 188 17.57 9.63 8.94
C SER A 188 18.06 10.56 7.85
N LEU A 189 17.21 10.93 6.89
CA LEU A 189 17.56 11.91 5.85
C LEU A 189 17.91 13.27 6.46
N LEU A 190 17.11 13.76 7.40
CA LEU A 190 17.40 15.01 8.12
C LEU A 190 18.74 14.91 8.87
N SER A 191 18.96 13.82 9.62
CA SER A 191 20.16 13.60 10.40
C SER A 191 21.42 13.49 9.54
N PHE A 192 21.39 12.67 8.49
CA PHE A 192 22.53 12.46 7.59
C PHE A 192 22.87 13.71 6.78
N THR A 193 21.85 14.45 6.32
CA THR A 193 22.05 15.73 5.61
C THR A 193 22.70 16.76 6.53
N THR A 194 22.27 16.88 7.79
CA THR A 194 22.86 17.78 8.77
C THR A 194 24.31 17.39 9.06
N ALA A 195 24.57 16.10 9.35
CA ALA A 195 25.91 15.60 9.62
C ALA A 195 26.86 15.78 8.40
N GLN A 196 26.35 15.62 7.18
CA GLN A 196 27.10 15.90 5.95
C GLN A 196 27.44 17.39 5.83
N SER A 197 26.50 18.28 6.14
CA SER A 197 26.72 19.71 6.08
C SER A 197 27.79 20.20 7.07
N GLU A 198 27.87 19.55 8.24
CA GLU A 198 28.86 19.84 9.29
C GLU A 198 30.15 19.02 9.12
N GLY A 199 30.26 18.14 8.12
CA GLY A 199 31.45 17.34 7.84
C GLY A 199 31.69 16.18 8.83
N VAL A 200 30.67 15.72 9.54
CA VAL A 200 30.73 14.66 10.58
C VAL A 200 29.91 13.42 10.25
N LEU A 201 29.51 13.25 8.98
CA LEU A 201 28.73 12.09 8.58
C LEU A 201 29.49 10.75 8.79
N PRO A 202 30.80 10.64 8.47
CA PRO A 202 31.55 9.41 8.72
C PRO A 202 31.54 9.01 10.20
N GLU A 203 31.74 9.97 11.10
CA GLU A 203 31.73 9.77 12.55
C GLU A 203 30.33 9.34 13.05
N LEU A 204 29.26 9.95 12.52
CA LEU A 204 27.91 9.55 12.85
C LEU A 204 27.66 8.09 12.44
N LEU A 205 28.05 7.70 11.23
CA LEU A 205 27.87 6.32 10.75
C LEU A 205 28.70 5.33 11.56
N GLN A 206 29.93 5.70 11.96
CA GLN A 206 30.76 4.89 12.84
C GLN A 206 30.08 4.68 14.21
N HIS A 207 29.60 5.74 14.85
CA HIS A 207 28.94 5.67 16.15
C HIS A 207 27.63 4.85 16.07
N LEU A 208 26.84 5.02 15.00
CA LEU A 208 25.64 4.20 14.79
C LEU A 208 26.00 2.71 14.68
N ASN A 209 27.07 2.37 13.95
CA ASN A 209 27.52 0.99 13.82
C ASN A 209 28.02 0.39 15.15
N GLU A 210 28.68 1.21 15.98
CA GLU A 210 29.22 0.77 17.28
C GLU A 210 28.13 0.62 18.36
N TYR A 211 27.29 1.65 18.52
CA TYR A 211 26.36 1.73 19.66
C TYR A 211 24.92 1.33 19.32
N SER A 212 24.52 1.37 18.04
CA SER A 212 23.16 1.04 17.61
C SER A 212 23.11 0.42 16.20
N PRO A 213 23.80 -0.72 15.99
CA PRO A 213 24.02 -1.26 14.63
C PRO A 213 22.74 -1.59 13.89
N LYS A 214 21.71 -2.07 14.58
CA LYS A 214 20.41 -2.37 13.94
C LYS A 214 19.71 -1.10 13.44
N THR A 215 19.72 -0.03 14.24
CA THR A 215 19.16 1.26 13.85
C THR A 215 19.97 1.87 12.72
N GLY A 216 21.30 1.83 12.81
CA GLY A 216 22.19 2.29 11.74
C GLY A 216 21.91 1.60 10.41
N ALA A 217 21.80 0.27 10.40
CA ALA A 217 21.48 -0.48 9.20
C ALA A 217 20.09 -0.14 8.62
N LEU A 218 19.07 0.02 9.47
CA LEU A 218 17.73 0.43 9.03
C LEU A 218 17.73 1.83 8.45
N ALA A 219 18.44 2.77 9.09
CA ALA A 219 18.55 4.16 8.67
C ALA A 219 19.25 4.30 7.31
N THR A 220 20.44 3.68 7.16
CA THR A 220 21.22 3.73 5.92
C THR A 220 20.51 3.03 4.77
N ASN A 221 20.01 1.81 4.99
CA ASN A 221 19.25 1.06 3.97
C ASN A 221 17.96 1.80 3.56
N GLY A 222 17.27 2.38 4.54
CA GLY A 222 16.06 3.17 4.29
C GLY A 222 16.34 4.40 3.43
N ALA A 223 17.37 5.19 3.78
CA ALA A 223 17.78 6.37 3.04
C ALA A 223 18.14 6.02 1.58
N VAL A 224 18.89 4.94 1.38
CA VAL A 224 19.27 4.48 0.03
C VAL A 224 18.06 3.96 -0.75
N ALA A 225 17.22 3.11 -0.15
CA ALA A 225 16.09 2.48 -0.85
C ALA A 225 14.93 3.43 -1.18
N MET A 226 14.91 4.61 -0.56
CA MET A 226 13.82 5.59 -0.63
C MET A 226 13.74 6.32 -1.96
N ALA A 227 14.87 6.73 -2.54
CA ALA A 227 14.96 7.66 -3.67
C ALA A 227 13.91 7.41 -4.79
N PRO A 228 13.82 6.23 -5.42
CA PRO A 228 12.87 6.01 -6.51
C PRO A 228 11.41 5.85 -6.06
N LYS A 229 11.13 6.05 -4.77
CA LYS A 229 9.81 5.82 -4.16
C LYS A 229 9.30 7.06 -3.40
N ALA A 230 10.14 8.09 -3.23
CA ALA A 230 9.85 9.25 -2.42
C ALA A 230 8.50 9.91 -2.81
N TYR A 231 8.24 10.07 -4.11
CA TYR A 231 7.03 10.70 -4.62
C TYR A 231 5.73 10.11 -4.07
N ARG A 232 5.67 8.78 -3.93
CA ARG A 232 4.46 8.09 -3.45
C ARG A 232 4.35 8.06 -1.92
N TRP A 233 5.48 8.29 -1.21
CA TRP A 233 5.46 8.31 0.25
C TRP A 233 4.92 9.61 0.82
N VAL A 234 4.83 10.67 0.02
CA VAL A 234 4.23 11.95 0.42
C VAL A 234 2.80 11.74 0.92
N GLU A 235 1.93 11.15 0.09
CA GLU A 235 0.53 10.88 0.46
C GLU A 235 0.40 9.84 1.58
N GLU A 236 1.31 8.85 1.61
CA GLU A 236 1.31 7.84 2.67
C GLU A 236 1.65 8.45 4.03
N MET A 237 2.57 9.43 4.10
CA MET A 237 2.84 10.16 5.35
C MET A 237 1.62 10.94 5.83
N ARG A 238 0.94 11.63 4.95
CA ARG A 238 -0.30 12.36 5.28
C ARG A 238 -1.38 11.42 5.84
N ALA A 239 -1.59 10.28 5.19
CA ALA A 239 -2.54 9.26 5.68
C ALA A 239 -2.17 8.71 7.07
N ILE A 240 -0.86 8.57 7.37
CA ILE A 240 -0.39 8.18 8.71
C ILE A 240 -0.72 9.27 9.72
N GLY A 241 -0.45 10.54 9.41
CA GLY A 241 -0.78 11.68 10.28
C GLY A 241 -2.27 11.72 10.61
N GLU A 242 -3.13 11.63 9.58
CA GLU A 242 -4.59 11.56 9.75
C GLU A 242 -5.00 10.39 10.66
N ALA A 243 -4.43 9.20 10.44
CA ALA A 243 -4.76 8.03 11.27
C ALA A 243 -4.32 8.20 12.72
N PHE A 244 -3.19 8.86 12.99
CA PHE A 244 -2.74 9.12 14.36
C PHE A 244 -3.67 10.11 15.06
N ASP A 245 -4.15 11.11 14.36
CA ASP A 245 -5.07 12.09 14.95
C ASP A 245 -6.48 11.51 15.14
N SER A 246 -7.00 10.77 14.16
CA SER A 246 -8.36 10.23 14.22
C SER A 246 -8.48 9.02 15.14
N GLU A 247 -7.56 8.05 15.03
CA GLU A 247 -7.62 6.78 15.75
C GLU A 247 -6.79 6.80 17.06
N GLY A 248 -5.66 7.51 17.04
CA GLY A 248 -4.77 7.66 18.19
C GLY A 248 -5.13 8.84 19.09
N HIS A 249 -6.05 9.70 18.66
CA HIS A 249 -6.53 10.90 19.39
C HIS A 249 -5.42 11.89 19.75
N TRP A 250 -4.42 12.05 18.86
CA TRP A 250 -3.29 12.94 19.07
C TRP A 250 -3.60 14.43 18.83
N GLY A 251 -4.82 14.79 18.40
CA GLY A 251 -5.30 16.17 18.37
C GLY A 251 -4.51 17.11 17.45
N GLY A 252 -4.10 16.62 16.29
CA GLY A 252 -3.33 17.37 15.29
C GLY A 252 -1.82 17.09 15.31
N LEU A 253 -1.26 16.56 16.41
CA LEU A 253 0.18 16.25 16.49
C LEU A 253 0.61 15.17 15.48
N GLY A 254 -0.28 14.23 15.17
CA GLY A 254 -0.03 13.23 14.14
C GLY A 254 0.22 13.88 12.79
N SER A 255 -0.70 14.74 12.36
CA SER A 255 -0.59 15.50 11.10
C SER A 255 0.63 16.42 11.11
N ASP A 256 0.88 17.17 12.18
CA ASP A 256 2.04 18.08 12.26
C ASP A 256 3.37 17.35 12.02
N VAL A 257 3.57 16.19 12.65
CA VAL A 257 4.79 15.38 12.52
C VAL A 257 4.89 14.78 11.12
N PHE A 258 3.83 14.14 10.65
CA PHE A 258 3.89 13.37 9.41
C PHE A 258 3.77 14.23 8.16
N ASP A 259 3.15 15.42 8.20
CA ASP A 259 3.21 16.42 7.14
C ASP A 259 4.63 16.98 6.98
N SER A 260 5.37 17.13 8.09
CA SER A 260 6.80 17.48 8.03
C SER A 260 7.62 16.38 7.34
N PHE A 261 7.34 15.09 7.61
CA PHE A 261 7.99 13.98 6.89
C PHE A 261 7.55 13.89 5.43
N ALA A 262 6.29 14.18 5.13
CA ALA A 262 5.80 14.28 3.75
C ALA A 262 6.57 15.34 2.97
N GLU A 263 6.84 16.50 3.60
CA GLU A 263 7.64 17.57 2.99
C GLU A 263 9.10 17.13 2.73
N VAL A 264 9.72 16.34 3.63
CA VAL A 264 11.05 15.75 3.38
C VAL A 264 11.02 14.90 2.11
N TYR A 265 10.03 14.02 1.96
CA TYR A 265 9.92 13.16 0.77
C TYR A 265 9.56 13.93 -0.49
N ARG A 266 8.72 14.97 -0.39
CA ARG A 266 8.43 15.86 -1.52
C ARG A 266 9.71 16.52 -2.04
N ARG A 267 10.54 17.07 -1.16
CA ARG A 267 11.81 17.67 -1.54
C ARG A 267 12.74 16.67 -2.24
N VAL A 268 12.86 15.46 -1.72
CA VAL A 268 13.65 14.43 -2.41
C VAL A 268 13.12 14.18 -3.80
N ALA A 269 11.80 14.06 -3.95
CA ALA A 269 11.18 13.68 -5.23
C ALA A 269 11.15 14.79 -6.27
N GLU A 270 10.99 16.06 -5.84
CA GLU A 270 10.73 17.19 -6.74
C GLU A 270 11.91 18.14 -6.87
N GLU A 271 12.80 18.17 -5.88
CA GLU A 271 13.87 19.18 -5.80
C GLU A 271 15.27 18.57 -5.90
N THR A 272 15.38 17.26 -6.15
CA THR A 272 16.69 16.60 -6.32
C THR A 272 16.69 15.59 -7.47
N VAL A 273 17.88 15.30 -7.98
CA VAL A 273 18.08 14.24 -8.99
C VAL A 273 17.68 12.85 -8.49
N LEU A 274 17.51 12.65 -7.18
CA LEU A 274 17.06 11.39 -6.61
C LEU A 274 15.61 11.03 -7.00
N GLY A 275 14.78 12.04 -7.27
CA GLY A 275 13.40 11.86 -7.73
C GLY A 275 13.29 11.34 -9.16
N GLU A 276 14.33 11.50 -9.98
CA GLU A 276 14.39 11.02 -11.35
C GLU A 276 14.83 9.55 -11.43
N GLU A 277 15.35 8.98 -10.33
CA GLU A 277 15.88 7.63 -10.26
C GLU A 277 14.78 6.57 -10.36
N LYS A 278 15.02 5.55 -11.16
CA LYS A 278 14.07 4.44 -11.37
C LYS A 278 14.58 3.15 -10.75
N ILE A 279 13.65 2.34 -10.24
CA ILE A 279 13.97 1.01 -9.71
C ILE A 279 14.65 0.17 -10.81
N GLY A 280 15.82 -0.39 -10.50
CA GLY A 280 16.60 -1.22 -11.43
C GLY A 280 17.50 -0.44 -12.42
N GLN A 281 17.40 0.90 -12.47
CA GLN A 281 18.19 1.73 -13.40
C GLN A 281 18.91 2.89 -12.70
N ARG A 282 19.14 2.76 -11.38
CA ARG A 282 19.69 3.85 -10.56
C ARG A 282 21.10 4.23 -10.96
N GLN A 283 21.36 5.54 -11.05
CA GLN A 283 22.68 6.12 -11.26
C GLN A 283 23.21 6.78 -9.98
N ARG A 284 22.34 7.45 -9.20
CA ARG A 284 22.68 8.21 -8.00
C ARG A 284 21.96 7.66 -6.75
N GLY A 285 22.40 8.07 -5.58
CA GLY A 285 21.84 7.70 -4.29
C GLY A 285 21.98 6.20 -3.98
N LYS A 286 23.02 5.54 -4.48
CA LYS A 286 23.31 4.11 -4.23
C LYS A 286 23.94 3.87 -2.86
N GLU A 287 24.53 4.92 -2.31
CA GLU A 287 25.17 4.93 -0.99
C GLU A 287 24.60 6.10 -0.16
N VAL A 288 24.69 5.99 1.16
CA VAL A 288 24.09 6.99 2.06
C VAL A 288 24.82 8.34 1.98
N GLU A 289 26.13 8.31 1.72
CA GLU A 289 26.97 9.48 1.54
C GLU A 289 26.52 10.30 0.32
N ASP A 290 26.25 9.63 -0.81
CA ASP A 290 25.76 10.29 -2.02
C ASP A 290 24.36 10.88 -1.81
N VAL A 291 23.48 10.17 -1.10
CA VAL A 291 22.16 10.71 -0.73
C VAL A 291 22.29 11.95 0.14
N ALA A 292 23.13 11.91 1.18
CA ALA A 292 23.32 13.03 2.10
C ALA A 292 23.96 14.24 1.41
N GLU A 293 24.93 14.03 0.51
CA GLU A 293 25.58 15.09 -0.27
C GLU A 293 24.59 15.79 -1.20
N ILE A 294 23.80 15.04 -1.96
CA ILE A 294 22.78 15.59 -2.86
C ILE A 294 21.79 16.47 -2.10
N LEU A 295 21.28 15.98 -0.96
CA LEU A 295 20.34 16.73 -0.13
C LEU A 295 20.98 17.97 0.52
N ALA A 296 22.21 17.85 1.03
CA ALA A 296 22.93 18.98 1.61
C ALA A 296 23.20 20.08 0.58
N ARG A 297 23.52 19.69 -0.66
CA ARG A 297 23.69 20.64 -1.78
C ARG A 297 22.38 21.33 -2.12
N ALA A 298 21.29 20.57 -2.34
CA ALA A 298 19.99 21.12 -2.68
C ALA A 298 19.48 22.10 -1.61
N ASN A 299 19.70 21.80 -0.32
CA ASN A 299 19.32 22.69 0.78
C ASN A 299 20.12 24.00 0.80
N ARG A 300 21.43 23.97 0.48
CA ARG A 300 22.27 25.20 0.39
C ARG A 300 21.86 26.10 -0.77
N GLU A 301 21.44 25.53 -1.88
CA GLU A 301 21.00 26.30 -3.07
C GLU A 301 19.66 27.03 -2.85
N ARG A 302 18.90 26.70 -1.77
CA ARG A 302 17.64 27.36 -1.38
C ARG A 302 17.79 28.53 -0.43
N THR A 303 18.88 28.61 0.32
CA THR A 303 19.19 29.69 1.26
C THR A 303 19.96 30.78 0.59
#